data_844095a45694deaec48cf3a0f451648f
#
_entry.id   844095a45694deaec48cf3a0f451648f
#
_cell.length_a   1.000
_cell.length_b   1.000
_cell.length_c   1.000
_cell.angle_alpha   90.00
_cell.angle_beta   90.00
_cell.angle_gamma   90.00
#
_symmetry.space_group_name_H-M   'P 1'
#
loop_
_entity.id
_entity.type
_entity.pdbx_description
1 polymer ?
#
loop_
_entity_poly.entity_id
_entity_poly.type
_entity_poly.pdbx_seq_one_letter_code
_entity_poly.pdbx_strand_id
1 'polypeptide(L)'
;MNVLGKNYNFIELLKYTLPTIMMMVLLSSYTIIDGMFVATLVGESALASINIIVPIFNIILSIGLMFSTGGTAIIGRLMGQNKNKEAREFLSLLYIIASIVCIIFSIIILVYSNDITRLLGADSILYKDALDYLITVGIFGFTLVFQCLANSLLVAAGKPTLGFILGIISGLTNIILDYIFISPNILNMGISGAGYATGIANSIPAITCTLYFIFNRKQTLYFFKPSTNIILIFKACYNGMSELVGQLSIAITTFMFNIILYYFALNDGIKAITIILYIQMLQQAIFTGYNLGVAPIISYKYGEQNHDQLKSVISISLRFLSGISIIVIIISIVFSKELTMLFLSVDSSAFSLSVRGLSIISLSYIFMSYNLFISNLFTSLSNGHISALLAISRSLIFMVICLIVLPYSIGIDGVWLAPVIAELFGCILSYYIYNKFRYVYNY
;
A
#
# COMPACT_ATOMS: atom_id res chain seq x y z
N MET A 1 16.04 -15.28 21.85
CA MET A 1 16.17 -15.71 20.44
C MET A 1 15.43 -14.71 19.57
N ASN A 2 16.06 -14.20 18.51
CA ASN A 2 15.40 -13.29 17.58
C ASN A 2 14.28 -14.07 16.86
N VAL A 3 13.06 -13.57 16.86
CA VAL A 3 11.90 -14.25 16.25
C VAL A 3 12.16 -14.52 14.76
N LEU A 4 12.81 -13.59 14.05
CA LEU A 4 13.15 -13.75 12.62
C LEU A 4 14.15 -14.86 12.34
N GLY A 5 14.97 -15.24 13.33
CA GLY A 5 15.99 -16.32 13.23
C GLY A 5 15.44 -17.74 13.37
N LYS A 6 14.15 -17.92 13.71
CA LYS A 6 13.52 -19.23 13.82
C LYS A 6 13.45 -19.93 12.46
N ASN A 7 13.39 -21.24 12.48
CA ASN A 7 12.99 -22.01 11.31
C ASN A 7 11.47 -21.97 11.18
N TYR A 8 10.98 -21.58 10.03
CA TYR A 8 9.55 -21.44 9.76
C TYR A 8 9.02 -22.64 8.98
N ASN A 9 8.02 -23.29 9.53
CA ASN A 9 7.11 -24.16 8.78
C ASN A 9 5.89 -23.36 8.29
N PHE A 10 5.00 -24.01 7.55
CA PHE A 10 3.79 -23.36 6.98
C PHE A 10 2.94 -22.67 8.06
N ILE A 11 2.64 -23.37 9.15
CA ILE A 11 1.75 -22.87 10.21
C ILE A 11 2.42 -21.71 10.98
N GLU A 12 3.71 -21.81 11.25
CA GLU A 12 4.44 -20.76 11.96
C GLU A 12 4.57 -19.49 11.13
N LEU A 13 4.84 -19.64 9.81
CA LEU A 13 4.89 -18.51 8.89
C LEU A 13 3.53 -17.82 8.79
N LEU A 14 2.46 -18.61 8.67
CA LEU A 14 1.11 -18.06 8.63
C LEU A 14 0.72 -17.36 9.94
N LYS A 15 1.03 -17.95 11.09
CA LYS A 15 0.80 -17.32 12.40
C LYS A 15 1.55 -15.98 12.54
N TYR A 16 2.72 -15.86 11.93
CA TYR A 16 3.49 -14.63 11.96
C TYR A 16 2.94 -13.56 11.01
N THR A 17 2.48 -13.97 9.82
CA THR A 17 1.98 -13.05 8.79
C THR A 17 0.49 -12.72 8.92
N LEU A 18 -0.31 -13.54 9.63
CA LEU A 18 -1.74 -13.30 9.81
C LEU A 18 -2.07 -11.93 10.42
N PRO A 19 -1.37 -11.47 11.48
CA PRO A 19 -1.60 -10.12 12.02
C PRO A 19 -1.38 -9.00 10.99
N THR A 20 -0.39 -9.13 10.12
CA THR A 20 -0.13 -8.13 9.07
C THR A 20 -1.16 -8.17 7.95
N ILE A 21 -1.67 -9.36 7.60
CA ILE A 21 -2.79 -9.51 6.66
C ILE A 21 -4.02 -8.79 7.22
N MET A 22 -4.40 -9.13 8.46
CA MET A 22 -5.56 -8.51 9.11
C MET A 22 -5.41 -7.00 9.27
N MET A 23 -4.21 -6.53 9.60
CA MET A 23 -3.90 -5.10 9.68
C MET A 23 -4.17 -4.41 8.34
N MET A 24 -3.65 -4.94 7.23
CA MET A 24 -3.83 -4.32 5.90
C MET A 24 -5.28 -4.36 5.43
N VAL A 25 -6.02 -5.45 5.70
CA VAL A 25 -7.45 -5.53 5.40
C VAL A 25 -8.23 -4.49 6.20
N LEU A 26 -7.93 -4.30 7.49
CA LEU A 26 -8.57 -3.28 8.31
C LEU A 26 -8.24 -1.86 7.82
N LEU A 27 -6.96 -1.59 7.49
CA LEU A 27 -6.55 -0.30 6.92
C LEU A 27 -7.33 0.03 5.64
N SER A 28 -7.50 -0.95 4.75
CA SER A 28 -8.29 -0.77 3.54
C SER A 28 -9.78 -0.59 3.83
N SER A 29 -10.31 -1.28 4.83
CA SER A 29 -11.73 -1.18 5.21
C SER A 29 -12.07 0.20 5.77
N TYR A 30 -11.25 0.74 6.68
CA TYR A 30 -11.56 2.06 7.24
C TYR A 30 -11.36 3.18 6.22
N THR A 31 -10.45 3.06 5.25
CA THR A 31 -10.32 4.03 4.15
C THR A 31 -11.62 4.13 3.33
N ILE A 32 -12.32 3.00 3.12
CA ILE A 32 -13.63 3.00 2.45
C ILE A 32 -14.68 3.68 3.33
N ILE A 33 -14.69 3.36 4.63
CA ILE A 33 -15.64 3.94 5.60
C ILE A 33 -15.45 5.46 5.70
N ASP A 34 -14.21 5.95 5.76
CA ASP A 34 -13.87 7.38 5.75
C ASP A 34 -14.46 8.10 4.52
N GLY A 35 -14.24 7.54 3.33
CA GLY A 35 -14.85 8.06 2.10
C GLY A 35 -16.39 8.09 2.14
N MET A 36 -17.02 7.06 2.74
CA MET A 36 -18.48 7.02 2.93
C MET A 36 -18.97 8.09 3.92
N PHE A 37 -18.25 8.33 5.02
CA PHE A 37 -18.60 9.41 5.96
C PHE A 37 -18.55 10.78 5.30
N VAL A 38 -17.50 11.08 4.54
CA VAL A 38 -17.38 12.33 3.81
C VAL A 38 -18.51 12.49 2.80
N ALA A 39 -18.79 11.47 1.99
CA ALA A 39 -19.86 11.51 0.98
C ALA A 39 -21.24 11.74 1.59
N THR A 40 -21.53 11.11 2.75
CA THR A 40 -22.87 11.15 3.36
C THR A 40 -23.09 12.35 4.29
N LEU A 41 -22.08 12.82 5.00
CA LEU A 41 -22.21 13.87 6.01
C LEU A 41 -21.80 15.27 5.50
N VAL A 42 -20.86 15.35 4.56
CA VAL A 42 -20.41 16.62 3.97
C VAL A 42 -21.03 16.85 2.58
N GLY A 43 -21.06 15.80 1.77
CA GLY A 43 -21.67 15.82 0.45
C GLY A 43 -20.72 15.40 -0.67
N GLU A 44 -21.29 15.21 -1.86
CA GLU A 44 -20.55 14.72 -3.05
C GLU A 44 -19.47 15.72 -3.51
N SER A 45 -19.70 17.03 -3.36
CA SER A 45 -18.72 18.07 -3.71
C SER A 45 -17.45 17.98 -2.84
N ALA A 46 -17.60 17.67 -1.55
CA ALA A 46 -16.46 17.46 -0.64
C ALA A 46 -15.64 16.24 -1.05
N LEU A 47 -16.30 15.13 -1.43
CA LEU A 47 -15.60 13.95 -1.92
C LEU A 47 -14.85 14.24 -3.23
N ALA A 48 -15.43 15.04 -4.12
CA ALA A 48 -14.76 15.52 -5.34
C ALA A 48 -13.52 16.35 -5.01
N SER A 49 -13.59 17.21 -3.99
CA SER A 49 -12.44 18.02 -3.50
C SER A 49 -11.32 17.16 -2.93
N ILE A 50 -11.64 16.09 -2.18
CA ILE A 50 -10.64 15.11 -1.73
C ILE A 50 -9.94 14.47 -2.93
N ASN A 51 -10.71 14.04 -3.94
CA ASN A 51 -10.15 13.37 -5.12
C ASN A 51 -9.13 14.25 -5.87
N ILE A 52 -9.32 15.58 -5.88
CA ILE A 52 -8.34 16.51 -6.43
C ILE A 52 -7.00 16.43 -5.68
N ILE A 53 -7.02 16.22 -4.36
CA ILE A 53 -5.82 16.21 -3.51
C ILE A 53 -5.18 14.80 -3.41
N VAL A 54 -5.88 13.73 -3.79
CA VAL A 54 -5.37 12.35 -3.78
C VAL A 54 -3.96 12.19 -4.38
N PRO A 55 -3.58 12.86 -5.49
CA PRO A 55 -2.21 12.75 -6.00
C PRO A 55 -1.14 13.18 -5.01
N ILE A 56 -1.36 14.23 -4.23
CA ILE A 56 -0.41 14.69 -3.19
C ILE A 56 -0.35 13.68 -2.05
N PHE A 57 -1.50 13.18 -1.60
CA PHE A 57 -1.58 12.12 -0.60
C PHE A 57 -0.78 10.87 -1.03
N ASN A 58 -0.95 10.44 -2.29
CA ASN A 58 -0.23 9.29 -2.84
C ASN A 58 1.29 9.52 -2.94
N ILE A 59 1.74 10.74 -3.20
CA ILE A 59 3.18 11.07 -3.17
C ILE A 59 3.73 10.90 -1.76
N ILE A 60 3.05 11.42 -0.74
CA ILE A 60 3.46 11.27 0.66
C ILE A 60 3.47 9.79 1.08
N LEU A 61 2.40 9.07 0.73
CA LEU A 61 2.28 7.63 1.00
C LEU A 61 3.42 6.84 0.34
N SER A 62 3.74 7.14 -0.92
CA SER A 62 4.80 6.46 -1.66
C SER A 62 6.19 6.69 -1.05
N ILE A 63 6.46 7.89 -0.53
CA ILE A 63 7.68 8.18 0.22
C ILE A 63 7.74 7.34 1.50
N GLY A 64 6.62 7.25 2.23
CA GLY A 64 6.51 6.42 3.42
C GLY A 64 6.77 4.95 3.14
N LEU A 65 6.15 4.41 2.09
CA LEU A 65 6.34 3.03 1.66
C LEU A 65 7.78 2.78 1.18
N MET A 66 8.38 3.70 0.44
CA MET A 66 9.77 3.60 -0.02
C MET A 66 10.74 3.49 1.16
N PHE A 67 10.64 4.36 2.16
CA PHE A 67 11.48 4.30 3.35
C PHE A 67 11.22 3.05 4.19
N SER A 68 9.95 2.64 4.31
CA SER A 68 9.56 1.52 5.16
C SER A 68 10.02 0.18 4.58
N THR A 69 9.75 -0.12 3.32
CA THR A 69 10.11 -1.40 2.68
C THR A 69 11.61 -1.49 2.42
N GLY A 70 12.20 -0.44 1.85
CA GLY A 70 13.64 -0.41 1.60
C GLY A 70 14.47 -0.38 2.88
N GLY A 71 14.02 0.34 3.90
CA GLY A 71 14.68 0.41 5.21
C GLY A 71 14.63 -0.91 5.97
N THR A 72 13.45 -1.55 6.03
CA THR A 72 13.30 -2.84 6.73
C THR A 72 14.06 -3.97 6.06
N ALA A 73 14.22 -3.96 4.74
CA ALA A 73 15.04 -4.93 4.03
C ALA A 73 16.52 -4.85 4.45
N ILE A 74 17.08 -3.64 4.57
CA ILE A 74 18.46 -3.43 5.04
C ILE A 74 18.59 -3.84 6.51
N ILE A 75 17.64 -3.42 7.38
CA ILE A 75 17.63 -3.79 8.79
C ILE A 75 17.58 -5.31 8.95
N GLY A 76 16.66 -5.99 8.27
CA GLY A 76 16.53 -7.44 8.33
C GLY A 76 17.83 -8.17 7.92
N ARG A 77 18.45 -7.70 6.82
CA ARG A 77 19.72 -8.24 6.34
C ARG A 77 20.86 -8.05 7.35
N LEU A 78 21.00 -6.85 7.93
CA LEU A 78 22.03 -6.55 8.93
C LEU A 78 21.84 -7.42 10.19
N MET A 79 20.59 -7.60 10.62
CA MET A 79 20.27 -8.48 11.75
C MET A 79 20.60 -9.95 11.44
N GLY A 80 20.32 -10.43 10.24
CA GLY A 80 20.68 -11.76 9.78
C GLY A 80 22.19 -11.99 9.76
N GLN A 81 22.97 -10.96 9.44
CA GLN A 81 24.44 -10.97 9.51
C GLN A 81 25.00 -10.87 10.94
N ASN A 82 24.15 -10.88 11.97
CA ASN A 82 24.51 -10.61 13.37
C ASN A 82 25.09 -9.20 13.64
N LYS A 83 24.93 -8.26 12.71
CA LYS A 83 25.36 -6.87 12.81
C LYS A 83 24.30 -6.00 13.48
N ASN A 84 23.83 -6.43 14.65
CA ASN A 84 22.74 -5.77 15.36
C ASN A 84 23.04 -4.31 15.72
N LYS A 85 24.30 -3.95 15.98
CA LYS A 85 24.71 -2.56 16.23
C LYS A 85 24.50 -1.70 14.99
N GLU A 86 24.98 -2.14 13.82
CA GLU A 86 24.80 -1.42 12.56
C GLU A 86 23.30 -1.29 12.19
N ALA A 87 22.49 -2.32 12.47
CA ALA A 87 21.04 -2.26 12.27
C ALA A 87 20.36 -1.18 13.13
N ARG A 88 20.77 -0.99 14.38
CA ARG A 88 20.28 0.06 15.30
C ARG A 88 20.72 1.45 14.86
N GLU A 89 21.99 1.59 14.47
CA GLU A 89 22.55 2.85 13.94
C GLU A 89 21.83 3.26 12.67
N PHE A 90 21.53 2.31 11.78
CA PHE A 90 20.79 2.57 10.55
C PHE A 90 19.31 2.88 10.83
N LEU A 91 18.65 2.18 11.77
CA LEU A 91 17.28 2.51 12.20
C LEU A 91 17.17 3.98 12.65
N SER A 92 18.11 4.45 13.47
CA SER A 92 18.13 5.83 13.96
C SER A 92 18.36 6.82 12.83
N LEU A 93 19.28 6.52 11.90
CA LEU A 93 19.53 7.36 10.72
C LEU A 93 18.28 7.42 9.81
N LEU A 94 17.63 6.27 9.58
CA LEU A 94 16.40 6.17 8.77
C LEU A 94 15.29 7.07 9.33
N TYR A 95 15.07 7.04 10.65
CA TYR A 95 14.08 7.90 11.31
C TYR A 95 14.41 9.39 11.17
N ILE A 96 15.66 9.77 11.37
CA ILE A 96 16.10 11.18 11.24
C ILE A 96 15.89 11.67 9.81
N ILE A 97 16.33 10.92 8.81
CA ILE A 97 16.21 11.33 7.41
C ILE A 97 14.74 11.35 6.98
N ALA A 98 13.94 10.35 7.36
CA ALA A 98 12.51 10.36 7.11
C ALA A 98 11.83 11.60 7.73
N SER A 99 12.21 11.97 8.97
CA SER A 99 11.69 13.17 9.62
C SER A 99 12.03 14.45 8.84
N ILE A 100 13.28 14.58 8.41
CA ILE A 100 13.74 15.77 7.64
C ILE A 100 12.98 15.85 6.32
N VAL A 101 12.88 14.74 5.58
CA VAL A 101 12.15 14.70 4.30
C VAL A 101 10.68 15.06 4.50
N CYS A 102 10.02 14.49 5.51
CA CYS A 102 8.62 14.80 5.81
C CYS A 102 8.41 16.28 6.18
N ILE A 103 9.27 16.86 7.01
CA ILE A 103 9.18 18.27 7.39
C ILE A 103 9.32 19.16 6.16
N ILE A 104 10.28 18.88 5.28
CA ILE A 104 10.47 19.63 4.03
C ILE A 104 9.22 19.54 3.16
N PHE A 105 8.66 18.34 2.96
CA PHE A 105 7.43 18.16 2.17
C PHE A 105 6.24 18.88 2.81
N SER A 106 6.06 18.78 4.12
CA SER A 106 5.00 19.51 4.85
C SER A 106 5.13 21.02 4.65
N ILE A 107 6.33 21.58 4.78
CA ILE A 107 6.58 23.00 4.55
C ILE A 107 6.25 23.38 3.11
N ILE A 108 6.69 22.61 2.11
CA ILE A 108 6.40 22.87 0.70
C ILE A 108 4.89 22.87 0.47
N ILE A 109 4.16 21.87 0.97
CA ILE A 109 2.71 21.78 0.81
C ILE A 109 2.01 22.97 1.46
N LEU A 110 2.40 23.36 2.68
CA LEU A 110 1.76 24.46 3.40
C LEU A 110 2.06 25.82 2.77
N VAL A 111 3.30 26.07 2.35
CA VAL A 111 3.71 27.35 1.73
C VAL A 111 3.07 27.54 0.35
N TYR A 112 3.03 26.47 -0.45
CA TYR A 112 2.52 26.50 -1.82
C TYR A 112 1.10 25.91 -1.94
N SER A 113 0.34 25.80 -0.85
CA SER A 113 -0.98 25.20 -0.83
C SER A 113 -1.94 25.79 -1.87
N ASN A 114 -1.96 27.10 -2.03
CA ASN A 114 -2.80 27.78 -3.02
C ASN A 114 -2.41 27.42 -4.46
N ASP A 115 -1.10 27.41 -4.75
CA ASP A 115 -0.60 27.13 -6.09
C ASP A 115 -0.79 25.66 -6.46
N ILE A 116 -0.55 24.77 -5.51
CA ILE A 116 -0.78 23.33 -5.66
C ILE A 116 -2.26 23.04 -5.94
N THR A 117 -3.18 23.64 -5.17
CA THR A 117 -4.62 23.44 -5.36
C THR A 117 -5.08 23.89 -6.74
N ARG A 118 -4.57 25.02 -7.22
CA ARG A 118 -4.84 25.51 -8.58
C ARG A 118 -4.24 24.61 -9.66
N LEU A 119 -2.99 24.18 -9.47
CA LEU A 119 -2.29 23.27 -10.40
C LEU A 119 -3.03 21.94 -10.56
N LEU A 120 -3.63 21.43 -9.48
CA LEU A 120 -4.43 20.21 -9.50
C LEU A 120 -5.80 20.37 -10.15
N GLY A 121 -6.18 21.59 -10.59
CA GLY A 121 -7.38 21.83 -11.36
C GLY A 121 -8.64 22.06 -10.53
N ALA A 122 -8.52 22.46 -9.26
CA ALA A 122 -9.69 22.85 -8.45
C ALA A 122 -10.37 24.07 -9.05
N ASP A 123 -11.64 23.94 -9.42
CA ASP A 123 -12.48 25.03 -9.89
C ASP A 123 -12.92 25.94 -8.72
N SER A 124 -13.63 27.03 -9.03
CA SER A 124 -14.06 28.01 -8.03
C SER A 124 -14.98 27.44 -6.95
N ILE A 125 -15.69 26.34 -7.23
CA ILE A 125 -16.66 25.69 -6.32
C ILE A 125 -15.90 24.79 -5.34
N LEU A 126 -14.96 23.99 -5.86
CA LEU A 126 -14.23 22.97 -5.10
C LEU A 126 -12.95 23.51 -4.46
N TYR A 127 -12.49 24.71 -4.84
CA TYR A 127 -11.20 25.28 -4.45
C TYR A 127 -11.03 25.38 -2.94
N LYS A 128 -12.04 25.92 -2.25
CA LYS A 128 -11.95 26.12 -0.79
C LYS A 128 -11.82 24.81 -0.05
N ASP A 129 -12.67 23.84 -0.36
CA ASP A 129 -12.67 22.53 0.28
C ASP A 129 -11.39 21.77 -0.03
N ALA A 130 -10.91 21.81 -1.28
CA ALA A 130 -9.65 21.19 -1.68
C ALA A 130 -8.45 21.84 -0.97
N LEU A 131 -8.42 23.16 -0.83
CA LEU A 131 -7.38 23.89 -0.11
C LEU A 131 -7.37 23.53 1.37
N ASP A 132 -8.53 23.54 2.02
CA ASP A 132 -8.69 23.22 3.44
C ASP A 132 -8.24 21.78 3.73
N TYR A 133 -8.58 20.83 2.85
CA TYR A 133 -8.11 19.46 2.96
C TYR A 133 -6.61 19.33 2.72
N LEU A 134 -6.06 20.02 1.71
CA LEU A 134 -4.61 20.02 1.43
C LEU A 134 -3.80 20.55 2.62
N ILE A 135 -4.29 21.57 3.31
CA ILE A 135 -3.64 22.12 4.52
C ILE A 135 -3.58 21.04 5.61
N THR A 136 -4.66 20.29 5.83
CA THR A 136 -4.64 19.19 6.82
C THR A 136 -3.66 18.08 6.42
N VAL A 137 -3.59 17.73 5.14
CA VAL A 137 -2.60 16.79 4.59
C VAL A 137 -1.17 17.32 4.78
N GLY A 138 -0.94 18.61 4.59
CA GLY A 138 0.35 19.27 4.86
C GLY A 138 0.77 19.19 6.33
N ILE A 139 -0.17 19.43 7.26
CA ILE A 139 0.08 19.37 8.70
C ILE A 139 0.39 17.94 9.16
N PHE A 140 -0.39 16.96 8.70
CA PHE A 140 -0.32 15.57 9.16
C PHE A 140 0.41 14.62 8.21
N GLY A 141 0.93 15.08 7.07
CA GLY A 141 1.62 14.20 6.10
C GLY A 141 2.77 13.39 6.71
N PHE A 142 3.46 13.97 7.72
CA PHE A 142 4.51 13.26 8.44
C PHE A 142 3.98 12.04 9.21
N THR A 143 2.77 12.10 9.76
CA THR A 143 2.18 10.98 10.51
C THR A 143 1.89 9.79 9.61
N LEU A 144 1.48 10.01 8.36
CA LEU A 144 1.28 8.98 7.36
C LEU A 144 2.58 8.23 7.03
N VAL A 145 3.69 8.96 6.82
CA VAL A 145 5.00 8.33 6.57
C VAL A 145 5.45 7.52 7.78
N PHE A 146 5.29 8.07 8.99
CA PHE A 146 5.67 7.36 10.21
C PHE A 146 4.75 6.18 10.54
N GLN A 147 3.48 6.21 10.13
CA GLN A 147 2.59 5.05 10.18
C GLN A 147 3.11 3.92 9.26
N CYS A 148 3.51 4.24 8.02
CA CYS A 148 4.12 3.25 7.12
C CYS A 148 5.39 2.63 7.72
N LEU A 149 6.27 3.47 8.30
CA LEU A 149 7.46 3.01 9.01
C LEU A 149 7.10 2.14 10.22
N ALA A 150 6.10 2.54 11.03
CA ALA A 150 5.66 1.77 12.19
C ALA A 150 5.17 0.38 11.80
N ASN A 151 4.32 0.29 10.78
CA ASN A 151 3.80 -0.98 10.29
C ASN A 151 4.90 -1.96 9.88
N SER A 152 5.92 -1.48 9.15
CA SER A 152 7.01 -2.33 8.67
C SER A 152 8.06 -2.62 9.76
N LEU A 153 8.45 -1.62 10.55
CA LEU A 153 9.51 -1.75 11.54
C LEU A 153 9.09 -2.59 12.76
N LEU A 154 7.82 -2.54 13.16
CA LEU A 154 7.29 -3.41 14.21
C LEU A 154 7.33 -4.88 13.75
N VAL A 155 7.03 -5.15 12.48
CA VAL A 155 7.17 -6.50 11.91
C VAL A 155 8.64 -6.91 11.91
N ALA A 156 9.56 -6.06 11.45
CA ALA A 156 11.01 -6.33 11.48
C ALA A 156 11.56 -6.51 12.91
N ALA A 157 10.95 -5.86 13.90
CA ALA A 157 11.25 -6.06 15.33
C ALA A 157 10.65 -7.36 15.91
N GLY A 158 9.96 -8.18 15.10
CA GLY A 158 9.31 -9.42 15.53
C GLY A 158 8.02 -9.21 16.31
N LYS A 159 7.34 -8.07 16.11
CA LYS A 159 6.12 -7.68 16.82
C LYS A 159 4.93 -7.38 15.87
N PRO A 160 4.59 -8.29 14.92
CA PRO A 160 3.49 -8.05 13.98
C PRO A 160 2.13 -7.86 14.67
N THR A 161 1.89 -8.56 15.77
CA THR A 161 0.66 -8.42 16.56
C THR A 161 0.50 -7.01 17.15
N LEU A 162 1.61 -6.36 17.58
CA LEU A 162 1.56 -4.97 18.05
C LEU A 162 1.16 -4.03 16.90
N GLY A 163 1.72 -4.20 15.71
CA GLY A 163 1.30 -3.46 14.52
C GLY A 163 -0.18 -3.62 14.23
N PHE A 164 -0.71 -4.84 14.30
CA PHE A 164 -2.13 -5.12 14.12
C PHE A 164 -3.01 -4.42 15.16
N ILE A 165 -2.66 -4.50 16.45
CA ILE A 165 -3.41 -3.82 17.52
C ILE A 165 -3.42 -2.30 17.30
N LEU A 166 -2.28 -1.72 16.94
CA LEU A 166 -2.20 -0.29 16.63
C LEU A 166 -3.01 0.09 15.40
N GLY A 167 -3.07 -0.78 14.40
CA GLY A 167 -3.95 -0.62 13.24
C GLY A 167 -5.44 -0.58 13.62
N ILE A 168 -5.88 -1.47 14.54
CA ILE A 168 -7.26 -1.45 15.08
C ILE A 168 -7.54 -0.13 15.81
N ILE A 169 -6.64 0.25 16.72
CA ILE A 169 -6.83 1.49 17.53
C ILE A 169 -6.87 2.70 16.60
N SER A 170 -5.95 2.78 15.61
CA SER A 170 -5.93 3.86 14.62
C SER A 170 -7.22 3.91 13.81
N GLY A 171 -7.67 2.77 13.26
CA GLY A 171 -8.90 2.71 12.47
C GLY A 171 -10.16 3.09 13.26
N LEU A 172 -10.30 2.56 14.48
CA LEU A 172 -11.42 2.94 15.37
C LEU A 172 -11.38 4.43 15.74
N THR A 173 -10.19 4.96 16.04
CA THR A 173 -10.02 6.38 16.32
C THR A 173 -10.41 7.24 15.12
N ASN A 174 -10.00 6.86 13.92
CA ASN A 174 -10.39 7.56 12.69
C ASN A 174 -11.92 7.62 12.56
N ILE A 175 -12.61 6.47 12.60
CA ILE A 175 -14.07 6.40 12.47
C ILE A 175 -14.79 7.25 13.54
N ILE A 176 -14.33 7.19 14.79
CA ILE A 176 -14.93 7.97 15.89
C ILE A 176 -14.69 9.47 15.67
N LEU A 177 -13.49 9.86 15.30
CA LEU A 177 -13.15 11.26 15.07
C LEU A 177 -13.81 11.82 13.81
N ASP A 178 -13.95 11.03 12.74
CA ASP A 178 -14.72 11.42 11.56
C ASP A 178 -16.15 11.78 11.93
N TYR A 179 -16.81 10.90 12.71
CA TYR A 179 -18.16 11.19 13.19
C TYR A 179 -18.22 12.46 14.03
N ILE A 180 -17.27 12.69 14.94
CA ILE A 180 -17.24 13.85 15.83
C ILE A 180 -16.94 15.15 15.06
N PHE A 181 -15.94 15.13 14.15
CA PHE A 181 -15.46 16.32 13.48
C PHE A 181 -16.33 16.72 12.29
N ILE A 182 -16.86 15.73 11.56
CA ILE A 182 -17.62 15.97 10.34
C ILE A 182 -19.11 16.21 10.66
N SER A 183 -19.66 15.56 11.69
CA SER A 183 -21.10 15.63 11.99
C SER A 183 -21.59 17.07 12.18
N PRO A 184 -22.65 17.49 11.43
CA PRO A 184 -23.22 18.83 11.56
C PRO A 184 -23.76 19.16 12.96
N ASN A 185 -24.10 18.11 13.73
CA ASN A 185 -24.67 18.25 15.07
C ASN A 185 -23.61 18.36 16.18
N ILE A 186 -22.30 18.18 15.88
CA ILE A 186 -21.23 18.18 16.89
C ILE A 186 -20.24 19.33 16.58
N LEU A 187 -19.22 19.10 15.76
CA LEU A 187 -18.21 20.13 15.48
C LEU A 187 -18.36 20.78 14.11
N ASN A 188 -19.01 20.10 13.16
CA ASN A 188 -19.30 20.60 11.81
C ASN A 188 -18.07 21.22 11.11
N MET A 189 -16.91 20.54 11.17
CA MET A 189 -15.66 21.00 10.58
C MET A 189 -15.58 20.73 9.06
N GLY A 190 -16.62 20.09 8.49
CA GLY A 190 -16.65 19.76 7.07
C GLY A 190 -15.49 18.84 6.66
N ILE A 191 -14.92 19.09 5.49
CA ILE A 191 -13.85 18.28 4.91
C ILE A 191 -12.54 18.33 5.71
N SER A 192 -12.24 19.46 6.37
CA SER A 192 -11.07 19.57 7.24
C SER A 192 -11.15 18.58 8.40
N GLY A 193 -12.37 18.30 8.88
CA GLY A 193 -12.62 17.32 9.95
C GLY A 193 -12.10 15.93 9.57
N ALA A 194 -12.37 15.47 8.35
CA ALA A 194 -11.86 14.20 7.83
C ALA A 194 -10.32 14.17 7.80
N GLY A 195 -9.70 15.26 7.34
CA GLY A 195 -8.24 15.37 7.31
C GLY A 195 -7.62 15.34 8.72
N TYR A 196 -8.22 16.03 9.70
CA TYR A 196 -7.78 15.99 11.10
C TYR A 196 -7.97 14.61 11.72
N ALA A 197 -9.11 13.96 11.50
CA ALA A 197 -9.39 12.63 12.03
C ALA A 197 -8.37 11.60 11.53
N THR A 198 -8.11 11.58 10.22
CA THR A 198 -7.11 10.72 9.61
C THR A 198 -5.70 11.02 10.13
N GLY A 199 -5.32 12.30 10.25
CA GLY A 199 -4.01 12.70 10.76
C GLY A 199 -3.77 12.30 12.21
N ILE A 200 -4.75 12.49 13.08
CA ILE A 200 -4.70 12.08 14.49
C ILE A 200 -4.64 10.56 14.62
N ALA A 201 -5.47 9.84 13.86
CA ALA A 201 -5.49 8.38 13.85
C ALA A 201 -4.13 7.80 13.44
N ASN A 202 -3.51 8.33 12.38
CA ASN A 202 -2.18 7.92 11.91
C ASN A 202 -1.06 8.27 12.90
N SER A 203 -1.27 9.28 13.77
CA SER A 203 -0.32 9.65 14.82
C SER A 203 -0.16 8.57 15.89
N ILE A 204 -1.18 7.74 16.13
CA ILE A 204 -1.16 6.70 17.17
C ILE A 204 -0.07 5.66 16.90
N PRO A 205 -0.05 4.95 15.76
CA PRO A 205 1.02 4.00 15.45
C PRO A 205 2.38 4.69 15.31
N ALA A 206 2.43 5.92 14.75
CA ALA A 206 3.65 6.69 14.61
C ALA A 206 4.32 6.98 15.97
N ILE A 207 3.57 7.52 16.92
CA ILE A 207 4.05 7.86 18.27
C ILE A 207 4.37 6.58 19.04
N THR A 208 3.48 5.59 19.04
CA THR A 208 3.67 4.36 19.81
C THR A 208 4.90 3.59 19.34
N CYS A 209 5.12 3.49 18.03
CA CYS A 209 6.31 2.86 17.47
C CYS A 209 7.59 3.61 17.86
N THR A 210 7.56 4.94 17.81
CA THR A 210 8.69 5.79 18.24
C THR A 210 9.01 5.56 19.71
N LEU A 211 8.02 5.59 20.59
CA LEU A 211 8.17 5.32 22.02
C LEU A 211 8.67 3.88 22.28
N TYR A 212 8.17 2.90 21.50
CA TYR A 212 8.65 1.53 21.57
C TYR A 212 10.18 1.44 21.35
N PHE A 213 10.71 2.10 20.31
CA PHE A 213 12.15 2.09 20.04
C PHE A 213 12.98 2.96 20.99
N ILE A 214 12.39 3.96 21.63
CA ILE A 214 13.08 4.76 22.68
C ILE A 214 13.25 3.94 23.96
N PHE A 215 12.17 3.31 24.43
CA PHE A 215 12.15 2.71 25.77
C PHE A 215 12.54 1.24 25.82
N ASN A 216 12.35 0.49 24.73
CA ASN A 216 12.50 -0.98 24.76
C ASN A 216 13.93 -1.44 24.44
N ARG A 217 14.90 -1.00 25.22
CA ARG A 217 16.33 -1.28 25.03
C ARG A 217 16.74 -2.75 25.26
N LYS A 218 15.85 -3.58 25.80
CA LYS A 218 16.09 -5.03 25.99
C LYS A 218 15.90 -5.84 24.71
N GLN A 219 15.30 -5.24 23.67
CA GLN A 219 15.05 -5.91 22.40
C GLN A 219 16.21 -5.75 21.42
N THR A 220 16.15 -6.48 20.30
CA THR A 220 17.19 -6.43 19.27
C THR A 220 17.29 -5.07 18.60
N LEU A 221 16.13 -4.41 18.31
CA LEU A 221 16.06 -3.10 17.71
C LEU A 221 15.58 -2.03 18.72
N TYR A 222 16.34 -0.95 18.81
CA TYR A 222 16.02 0.27 19.57
C TYR A 222 16.85 1.42 19.02
N PHE A 223 16.47 2.66 19.31
CA PHE A 223 17.25 3.83 18.88
C PHE A 223 18.62 3.88 19.57
N PHE A 224 19.63 4.05 18.74
CA PHE A 224 21.04 4.16 19.14
C PHE A 224 21.67 5.36 18.43
N LYS A 225 22.97 5.58 18.62
CA LYS A 225 23.70 6.62 17.89
C LYS A 225 23.49 6.41 16.38
N PRO A 226 23.06 7.43 15.62
CA PRO A 226 22.80 7.27 14.20
C PRO A 226 24.09 6.93 13.42
N SER A 227 23.94 6.11 12.38
CA SER A 227 25.04 5.82 11.45
C SER A 227 25.45 7.09 10.72
N THR A 228 26.76 7.22 10.47
CA THR A 228 27.32 8.29 9.62
C THR A 228 27.30 7.92 8.14
N ASN A 229 26.97 6.67 7.81
CA ASN A 229 26.97 6.19 6.43
C ASN A 229 25.63 6.51 5.74
N ILE A 230 25.53 7.73 5.18
CA ILE A 230 24.35 8.21 4.45
C ILE A 230 24.07 7.39 3.17
N ILE A 231 25.07 6.69 2.62
CA ILE A 231 24.91 5.83 1.44
C ILE A 231 23.88 4.72 1.69
N LEU A 232 23.73 4.29 2.95
CA LEU A 232 22.72 3.29 3.30
C LEU A 232 21.29 3.81 3.08
N ILE A 233 21.05 5.11 3.26
CA ILE A 233 19.74 5.73 2.98
C ILE A 233 19.46 5.70 1.48
N PHE A 234 20.41 6.10 0.64
CA PHE A 234 20.24 6.01 -0.81
C PHE A 234 19.97 4.58 -1.27
N LYS A 235 20.67 3.60 -0.67
CA LYS A 235 20.41 2.18 -0.93
C LYS A 235 18.99 1.77 -0.48
N ALA A 236 18.51 2.27 0.66
CA ALA A 236 17.15 2.01 1.12
C ALA A 236 16.12 2.62 0.17
N CYS A 237 16.26 3.90 -0.20
CA CYS A 237 15.37 4.56 -1.15
C CYS A 237 15.36 3.84 -2.50
N TYR A 238 16.53 3.48 -3.02
CA TYR A 238 16.64 2.74 -4.28
C TYR A 238 15.97 1.36 -4.19
N ASN A 239 16.13 0.67 -3.06
CA ASN A 239 15.53 -0.63 -2.83
C ASN A 239 14.01 -0.57 -2.66
N GLY A 240 13.48 0.52 -2.06
CA GLY A 240 12.05 0.76 -1.93
C GLY A 240 11.40 1.49 -3.12
N MET A 241 12.16 1.77 -4.20
CA MET A 241 11.65 2.53 -5.35
C MET A 241 10.48 1.83 -6.06
N SER A 242 10.39 0.50 -5.96
CA SER A 242 9.26 -0.27 -6.49
C SER A 242 7.91 0.17 -5.93
N GLU A 243 7.86 0.56 -4.65
CA GLU A 243 6.64 1.05 -4.01
C GLU A 243 6.25 2.43 -4.53
N LEU A 244 7.23 3.34 -4.65
CA LEU A 244 7.00 4.67 -5.21
C LEU A 244 6.43 4.57 -6.64
N VAL A 245 7.07 3.76 -7.47
CA VAL A 245 6.63 3.56 -8.85
C VAL A 245 5.25 2.88 -8.89
N GLY A 246 5.00 1.93 -8.01
CA GLY A 246 3.70 1.27 -7.90
C GLY A 246 2.57 2.27 -7.64
N GLN A 247 2.74 3.17 -6.67
CA GLN A 247 1.72 4.18 -6.34
C GLN A 247 1.49 5.19 -7.48
N LEU A 248 2.56 5.64 -8.15
CA LEU A 248 2.44 6.51 -9.32
C LEU A 248 1.74 5.81 -10.49
N SER A 249 2.01 4.53 -10.68
CA SER A 249 1.37 3.72 -11.72
C SER A 249 -0.15 3.59 -11.49
N ILE A 250 -0.57 3.40 -10.23
CA ILE A 250 -2.00 3.34 -9.87
C ILE A 250 -2.71 4.64 -10.27
N ALA A 251 -2.10 5.80 -10.00
CA ALA A 251 -2.70 7.08 -10.36
C ALA A 251 -2.89 7.21 -11.89
N ILE A 252 -1.85 6.86 -12.68
CA ILE A 252 -1.90 6.92 -14.15
C ILE A 252 -2.95 5.94 -14.69
N THR A 253 -2.95 4.70 -14.22
CA THR A 253 -3.87 3.67 -14.73
C THR A 253 -5.32 3.96 -14.35
N THR A 254 -5.58 4.50 -13.15
CA THR A 254 -6.93 4.94 -12.75
C THR A 254 -7.43 6.07 -13.66
N PHE A 255 -6.58 7.03 -13.98
CA PHE A 255 -6.93 8.09 -14.94
C PHE A 255 -7.27 7.52 -16.33
N MET A 256 -6.49 6.57 -16.83
CA MET A 256 -6.77 5.90 -18.09
C MET A 256 -8.09 5.12 -18.06
N PHE A 257 -8.35 4.37 -17.01
CA PHE A 257 -9.63 3.67 -16.83
C PHE A 257 -10.80 4.65 -16.93
N ASN A 258 -10.73 5.78 -16.24
CA ASN A 258 -11.81 6.79 -16.25
C ASN A 258 -12.05 7.33 -17.65
N ILE A 259 -11.01 7.71 -18.39
CA ILE A 259 -11.15 8.24 -19.76
C ILE A 259 -11.76 7.19 -20.69
N ILE A 260 -11.21 5.98 -20.69
CA ILE A 260 -11.63 4.93 -21.62
C ILE A 260 -13.07 4.49 -21.31
N LEU A 261 -13.40 4.29 -20.03
CA LEU A 261 -14.75 3.88 -19.64
C LEU A 261 -15.79 4.99 -19.83
N TYR A 262 -15.40 6.26 -19.67
CA TYR A 262 -16.28 7.37 -20.04
C TYR A 262 -16.62 7.34 -21.53
N TYR A 263 -15.67 7.01 -22.39
CA TYR A 263 -15.92 6.86 -23.83
C TYR A 263 -16.91 5.74 -24.17
N PHE A 264 -16.85 4.60 -23.47
CA PHE A 264 -17.71 3.44 -23.75
C PHE A 264 -19.07 3.48 -23.04
N ALA A 265 -19.14 4.00 -21.82
CA ALA A 265 -20.32 3.90 -20.95
C ALA A 265 -20.61 5.18 -20.14
N LEU A 266 -20.02 6.31 -20.52
CA LEU A 266 -20.20 7.59 -19.86
C LEU A 266 -19.99 7.49 -18.33
N ASN A 267 -20.84 8.13 -17.54
CA ASN A 267 -20.75 8.12 -16.08
C ASN A 267 -20.94 6.72 -15.46
N ASP A 268 -21.66 5.81 -16.10
CA ASP A 268 -21.89 4.47 -15.60
C ASP A 268 -20.61 3.64 -15.65
N GLY A 269 -19.76 3.87 -16.65
CA GLY A 269 -18.43 3.26 -16.73
C GLY A 269 -17.51 3.71 -15.59
N ILE A 270 -17.51 5.00 -15.27
CA ILE A 270 -16.72 5.55 -14.16
C ILE A 270 -17.23 5.01 -12.81
N LYS A 271 -18.55 4.97 -12.60
CA LYS A 271 -19.14 4.38 -11.39
C LYS A 271 -18.73 2.91 -11.23
N ALA A 272 -18.82 2.14 -12.32
CA ALA A 272 -18.49 0.73 -12.31
C ALA A 272 -17.02 0.48 -11.92
N ILE A 273 -16.06 1.17 -12.55
CA ILE A 273 -14.65 0.98 -12.21
C ILE A 273 -14.31 1.43 -10.79
N THR A 274 -14.91 2.51 -10.31
CA THR A 274 -14.68 3.01 -8.95
C THR A 274 -15.02 1.93 -7.92
N ILE A 275 -16.17 1.26 -8.08
CA ILE A 275 -16.59 0.20 -7.18
C ILE A 275 -15.68 -1.02 -7.28
N ILE A 276 -15.33 -1.42 -8.50
CA ILE A 276 -14.39 -2.52 -8.72
C ILE A 276 -13.05 -2.23 -8.04
N LEU A 277 -12.53 -1.00 -8.14
CA LEU A 277 -11.27 -0.62 -7.49
C LEU A 277 -11.37 -0.65 -5.96
N TYR A 278 -12.49 -0.27 -5.35
CA TYR A 278 -12.70 -0.41 -3.91
C TYR A 278 -12.71 -1.88 -3.46
N ILE A 279 -13.41 -2.74 -4.19
CA ILE A 279 -13.41 -4.19 -3.91
C ILE A 279 -12.00 -4.77 -4.10
N GLN A 280 -11.33 -4.41 -5.18
CA GLN A 280 -9.95 -4.83 -5.46
C GLN A 280 -8.98 -4.39 -4.37
N MET A 281 -9.13 -3.18 -3.82
CA MET A 281 -8.29 -2.66 -2.73
C MET A 281 -8.38 -3.56 -1.49
N LEU A 282 -9.57 -4.01 -1.10
CA LEU A 282 -9.76 -4.96 0.01
C LEU A 282 -9.09 -6.31 -0.26
N GLN A 283 -9.23 -6.81 -1.47
CA GLN A 283 -8.68 -8.11 -1.85
C GLN A 283 -7.15 -8.08 -1.98
N GLN A 284 -6.61 -7.00 -2.55
CA GLN A 284 -5.17 -6.78 -2.66
C GLN A 284 -4.51 -6.60 -1.28
N ALA A 285 -5.23 -6.08 -0.29
CA ALA A 285 -4.76 -5.93 1.08
C ALA A 285 -4.30 -7.27 1.70
N ILE A 286 -4.91 -8.39 1.30
CA ILE A 286 -4.49 -9.74 1.74
C ILE A 286 -3.08 -10.04 1.23
N PHE A 287 -2.81 -9.78 -0.04
CA PHE A 287 -1.50 -10.07 -0.65
C PHE A 287 -0.42 -9.13 -0.14
N THR A 288 -0.72 -7.84 -0.01
CA THR A 288 0.22 -6.84 0.51
C THR A 288 0.50 -7.06 1.99
N GLY A 289 -0.50 -7.44 2.79
CA GLY A 289 -0.34 -7.77 4.19
C GLY A 289 0.54 -9.01 4.41
N TYR A 290 0.38 -10.04 3.57
CA TYR A 290 1.26 -11.19 3.60
C TYR A 290 2.71 -10.81 3.25
N ASN A 291 2.90 -10.03 2.18
CA ASN A 291 4.21 -9.56 1.73
C ASN A 291 4.91 -8.71 2.80
N LEU A 292 4.17 -7.82 3.47
CA LEU A 292 4.67 -7.02 4.58
C LEU A 292 5.18 -7.90 5.74
N GLY A 293 4.44 -8.98 6.05
CA GLY A 293 4.79 -9.91 7.11
C GLY A 293 6.03 -10.75 6.79
N VAL A 294 6.13 -11.26 5.56
CA VAL A 294 7.20 -12.19 5.17
C VAL A 294 8.50 -11.49 4.80
N ALA A 295 8.47 -10.24 4.34
CA ALA A 295 9.64 -9.50 3.86
C ALA A 295 10.81 -9.45 4.86
N PRO A 296 10.63 -9.11 6.16
CA PRO A 296 11.72 -9.11 7.13
C PRO A 296 12.31 -10.50 7.38
N ILE A 297 11.50 -11.57 7.26
CA ILE A 297 11.98 -12.96 7.41
C ILE A 297 12.91 -13.31 6.24
N ILE A 298 12.49 -13.00 5.01
CA ILE A 298 13.30 -13.21 3.79
C ILE A 298 14.63 -12.45 3.90
N SER A 299 14.56 -11.15 4.25
CA SER A 299 15.76 -10.30 4.39
C SER A 299 16.71 -10.83 5.45
N TYR A 300 16.17 -11.31 6.58
CA TYR A 300 16.94 -11.89 7.67
C TYR A 300 17.62 -13.21 7.23
N LYS A 301 16.86 -14.14 6.63
CA LYS A 301 17.39 -15.43 6.14
C LYS A 301 18.44 -15.26 5.07
N TYR A 302 18.25 -14.29 4.18
CA TYR A 302 19.26 -13.91 3.20
C TYR A 302 20.54 -13.36 3.88
N GLY A 303 20.39 -12.49 4.88
CA GLY A 303 21.51 -11.97 5.67
C GLY A 303 22.26 -13.03 6.45
N GLU A 304 21.55 -14.02 7.01
CA GLU A 304 22.05 -15.18 7.74
C GLU A 304 22.76 -16.20 6.82
N GLN A 305 22.61 -16.07 5.50
CA GLN A 305 23.04 -17.02 4.48
C GLN A 305 22.41 -18.43 4.66
N ASN A 306 21.24 -18.49 5.24
CA ASN A 306 20.50 -19.73 5.47
C ASN A 306 19.64 -20.03 4.24
N HIS A 307 20.27 -20.58 3.20
CA HIS A 307 19.67 -20.85 1.90
C HIS A 307 18.52 -21.85 1.97
N ASP A 308 18.61 -22.86 2.83
CA ASP A 308 17.56 -23.88 2.97
C ASP A 308 16.28 -23.28 3.54
N GLN A 309 16.39 -22.43 4.57
CA GLN A 309 15.26 -21.74 5.14
C GLN A 309 14.72 -20.67 4.18
N LEU A 310 15.57 -19.94 3.47
CA LEU A 310 15.17 -18.98 2.45
C LEU A 310 14.31 -19.67 1.37
N LYS A 311 14.79 -20.78 0.84
CA LYS A 311 14.07 -21.60 -0.15
C LYS A 311 12.74 -22.13 0.40
N SER A 312 12.71 -22.60 1.63
CA SER A 312 11.51 -23.08 2.31
C SER A 312 10.47 -21.96 2.43
N VAL A 313 10.87 -20.78 2.94
CA VAL A 313 9.97 -19.63 3.12
C VAL A 313 9.39 -19.17 1.77
N ILE A 314 10.21 -19.07 0.72
CA ILE A 314 9.75 -18.71 -0.63
C ILE A 314 8.74 -19.73 -1.15
N SER A 315 9.04 -21.04 -1.03
CA SER A 315 8.15 -22.10 -1.50
C SER A 315 6.82 -22.11 -0.75
N ILE A 316 6.84 -21.93 0.58
CA ILE A 316 5.62 -21.80 1.40
C ILE A 316 4.81 -20.59 0.95
N SER A 317 5.47 -19.45 0.74
CA SER A 317 4.82 -18.19 0.32
C SER A 317 4.11 -18.35 -1.03
N LEU A 318 4.78 -18.92 -2.01
CA LEU A 318 4.18 -19.16 -3.34
C LEU A 318 2.95 -20.07 -3.26
N ARG A 319 3.02 -21.17 -2.48
CA ARG A 319 1.87 -22.07 -2.30
C ARG A 319 0.70 -21.39 -1.58
N PHE A 320 0.99 -20.64 -0.53
CA PHE A 320 -0.02 -19.88 0.22
C PHE A 320 -0.72 -18.86 -0.68
N LEU A 321 0.06 -18.02 -1.39
CA LEU A 321 -0.47 -16.99 -2.27
C LEU A 321 -1.27 -17.57 -3.44
N SER A 322 -0.84 -18.69 -4.01
CA SER A 322 -1.62 -19.40 -5.04
C SER A 322 -2.95 -19.91 -4.47
N GLY A 323 -2.93 -20.50 -3.28
CA GLY A 323 -4.16 -21.00 -2.65
C GLY A 323 -5.14 -19.88 -2.31
N ILE A 324 -4.67 -18.82 -1.65
CA ILE A 324 -5.53 -17.70 -1.24
C ILE A 324 -6.05 -16.90 -2.44
N SER A 325 -5.25 -16.74 -3.51
CA SER A 325 -5.71 -16.04 -4.72
C SER A 325 -6.85 -16.81 -5.41
N ILE A 326 -6.78 -18.13 -5.47
CA ILE A 326 -7.88 -18.94 -6.01
C ILE A 326 -9.15 -18.75 -5.17
N ILE A 327 -9.05 -18.75 -3.84
CA ILE A 327 -10.19 -18.51 -2.94
C ILE A 327 -10.77 -17.12 -3.20
N VAL A 328 -9.93 -16.08 -3.30
CA VAL A 328 -10.36 -14.71 -3.59
C VAL A 328 -11.04 -14.62 -4.96
N ILE A 329 -10.53 -15.27 -5.99
CA ILE A 329 -11.15 -15.33 -7.32
C ILE A 329 -12.55 -15.98 -7.23
N ILE A 330 -12.66 -17.15 -6.58
CA ILE A 330 -13.94 -17.85 -6.42
C ILE A 330 -14.95 -16.97 -5.70
N ILE A 331 -14.55 -16.33 -4.58
CA ILE A 331 -15.41 -15.41 -3.84
C ILE A 331 -15.84 -14.25 -4.74
N SER A 332 -14.92 -13.66 -5.49
CA SER A 332 -15.20 -12.50 -6.36
C SER A 332 -16.17 -12.84 -7.48
N ILE A 333 -16.08 -14.03 -8.07
CA ILE A 333 -16.95 -14.45 -9.15
C ILE A 333 -18.32 -14.88 -8.59
N VAL A 334 -18.35 -15.73 -7.57
CA VAL A 334 -19.58 -16.30 -7.01
C VAL A 334 -20.41 -15.21 -6.34
N PHE A 335 -19.78 -14.32 -5.60
CA PHE A 335 -20.44 -13.24 -4.85
C PHE A 335 -20.31 -11.87 -5.52
N SER A 336 -20.08 -11.84 -6.85
CA SER A 336 -19.90 -10.55 -7.59
C SER A 336 -21.10 -9.62 -7.46
N LYS A 337 -22.32 -10.16 -7.42
CA LYS A 337 -23.56 -9.39 -7.22
C LYS A 337 -23.63 -8.81 -5.82
N GLU A 338 -23.43 -9.63 -4.80
CA GLU A 338 -23.49 -9.27 -3.39
C GLU A 338 -22.41 -8.24 -3.04
N LEU A 339 -21.20 -8.43 -3.55
CA LEU A 339 -20.10 -7.48 -3.39
C LEU A 339 -20.43 -6.12 -4.04
N THR A 340 -21.04 -6.12 -5.22
CA THR A 340 -21.47 -4.90 -5.88
C THR A 340 -22.63 -4.23 -5.14
N MET A 341 -23.57 -4.98 -4.55
CA MET A 341 -24.68 -4.48 -3.74
C MET A 341 -24.22 -3.71 -2.50
N LEU A 342 -23.01 -3.93 -2.00
CA LEU A 342 -22.47 -3.13 -0.89
C LEU A 342 -22.29 -1.65 -1.26
N PHE A 343 -22.20 -1.32 -2.54
CA PHE A 343 -21.91 0.03 -3.05
C PHE A 343 -22.98 0.58 -3.97
N LEU A 344 -23.74 -0.26 -4.68
CA LEU A 344 -24.77 0.15 -5.64
C LEU A 344 -26.08 -0.60 -5.42
N SER A 345 -27.20 0.11 -5.63
CA SER A 345 -28.50 -0.55 -5.74
C SER A 345 -28.60 -1.37 -7.04
N VAL A 346 -29.38 -2.43 -7.01
CA VAL A 346 -29.60 -3.34 -8.16
C VAL A 346 -30.20 -2.60 -9.35
N ASP A 347 -31.00 -1.54 -9.09
CA ASP A 347 -31.67 -0.73 -10.11
C ASP A 347 -30.73 0.26 -10.82
N SER A 348 -29.48 0.39 -10.34
CA SER A 348 -28.49 1.27 -10.97
C SER A 348 -28.07 0.74 -12.34
N SER A 349 -28.04 1.62 -13.35
CA SER A 349 -27.54 1.32 -14.70
C SER A 349 -26.09 0.78 -14.72
N ALA A 350 -25.26 1.21 -13.76
CA ALA A 350 -23.88 0.74 -13.60
C ALA A 350 -23.76 -0.65 -12.96
N PHE A 351 -24.85 -1.22 -12.35
CA PHE A 351 -24.78 -2.43 -11.57
C PHE A 351 -24.31 -3.66 -12.39
N SER A 352 -24.98 -3.92 -13.52
CA SER A 352 -24.65 -5.04 -14.40
C SER A 352 -23.23 -4.96 -14.95
N LEU A 353 -22.79 -3.74 -15.26
CA LEU A 353 -21.45 -3.44 -15.75
C LEU A 353 -20.40 -3.72 -14.68
N SER A 354 -20.67 -3.32 -13.44
CA SER A 354 -19.79 -3.58 -12.28
C SER A 354 -19.65 -5.07 -11.97
N VAL A 355 -20.75 -5.81 -11.96
CA VAL A 355 -20.77 -7.27 -11.73
C VAL A 355 -19.94 -7.99 -12.79
N ARG A 356 -20.14 -7.65 -14.08
CA ARG A 356 -19.40 -8.26 -15.19
C ARG A 356 -17.90 -7.88 -15.10
N GLY A 357 -17.58 -6.61 -14.90
CA GLY A 357 -16.23 -6.12 -14.78
C GLY A 357 -15.47 -6.78 -13.61
N LEU A 358 -16.10 -6.87 -12.43
CA LEU A 358 -15.52 -7.52 -11.25
C LEU A 358 -15.20 -8.99 -11.51
N SER A 359 -16.14 -9.72 -12.13
CA SER A 359 -15.93 -11.14 -12.43
C SER A 359 -14.77 -11.38 -13.38
N ILE A 360 -14.56 -10.51 -14.38
CA ILE A 360 -13.45 -10.63 -15.33
C ILE A 360 -12.13 -10.20 -14.67
N ILE A 361 -12.09 -9.03 -14.04
CA ILE A 361 -10.86 -8.48 -13.42
C ILE A 361 -10.33 -9.43 -12.32
N SER A 362 -11.22 -10.09 -11.59
CA SER A 362 -10.80 -11.00 -10.50
C SER A 362 -9.89 -12.14 -10.98
N LEU A 363 -9.96 -12.55 -12.24
CA LEU A 363 -9.03 -13.53 -12.81
C LEU A 363 -7.57 -13.08 -12.79
N SER A 364 -7.32 -11.77 -12.68
CA SER A 364 -5.96 -11.22 -12.56
C SER A 364 -5.30 -11.55 -11.22
N TYR A 365 -6.05 -11.87 -10.17
CA TYR A 365 -5.51 -11.95 -8.81
C TYR A 365 -4.49 -13.07 -8.60
N ILE A 366 -4.59 -14.16 -9.37
CA ILE A 366 -3.58 -15.23 -9.30
C ILE A 366 -2.22 -14.73 -9.80
N PHE A 367 -2.22 -13.98 -10.90
CA PHE A 367 -0.99 -13.39 -11.46
C PHE A 367 -0.48 -12.22 -10.61
N MET A 368 -1.41 -11.37 -10.15
CA MET A 368 -1.12 -10.22 -9.29
C MET A 368 -0.44 -10.66 -7.99
N SER A 369 -0.95 -11.70 -7.31
CA SER A 369 -0.38 -12.19 -6.06
C SER A 369 1.05 -12.66 -6.23
N TYR A 370 1.33 -13.39 -7.32
CA TYR A 370 2.66 -13.85 -7.68
C TYR A 370 3.60 -12.68 -8.00
N ASN A 371 3.16 -11.73 -8.83
CA ASN A 371 3.94 -10.56 -9.24
C ASN A 371 4.32 -9.67 -8.05
N LEU A 372 3.35 -9.39 -7.16
CA LEU A 372 3.58 -8.63 -5.93
C LEU A 372 4.61 -9.33 -5.04
N PHE A 373 4.50 -10.64 -4.89
CA PHE A 373 5.45 -11.41 -4.08
C PHE A 373 6.85 -11.40 -4.67
N ILE A 374 7.02 -11.65 -5.98
CA ILE A 374 8.34 -11.67 -6.60
C ILE A 374 9.01 -10.28 -6.57
N SER A 375 8.25 -9.21 -6.81
CA SER A 375 8.78 -7.85 -6.64
C SER A 375 9.25 -7.61 -5.20
N ASN A 376 8.43 -7.96 -4.20
CA ASN A 376 8.77 -7.84 -2.78
C ASN A 376 9.94 -8.76 -2.37
N LEU A 377 10.07 -9.95 -2.97
CA LEU A 377 11.21 -10.85 -2.78
C LEU A 377 12.51 -10.15 -3.16
N PHE A 378 12.58 -9.53 -4.35
CA PHE A 378 13.80 -8.83 -4.78
C PHE A 378 14.09 -7.58 -3.94
N THR A 379 13.07 -6.87 -3.46
CA THR A 379 13.24 -5.81 -2.45
C THR A 379 13.86 -6.38 -1.17
N SER A 380 13.35 -7.50 -0.68
CA SER A 380 13.85 -8.18 0.52
C SER A 380 15.27 -8.73 0.37
N LEU A 381 15.64 -9.14 -0.84
CA LEU A 381 17.02 -9.54 -1.20
C LEU A 381 17.95 -8.34 -1.45
N SER A 382 17.48 -7.11 -1.21
CA SER A 382 18.21 -5.85 -1.45
C SER A 382 18.58 -5.62 -2.93
N ASN A 383 17.74 -6.07 -3.85
CA ASN A 383 17.87 -5.83 -5.28
C ASN A 383 16.73 -4.92 -5.79
N GLY A 384 16.77 -3.65 -5.42
CA GLY A 384 15.76 -2.66 -5.77
C GLY A 384 15.62 -2.42 -7.29
N HIS A 385 16.69 -2.64 -8.07
CA HIS A 385 16.63 -2.48 -9.53
C HIS A 385 15.65 -3.48 -10.16
N ILE A 386 15.76 -4.73 -9.80
CA ILE A 386 14.88 -5.79 -10.32
C ILE A 386 13.46 -5.60 -9.79
N SER A 387 13.31 -5.27 -8.51
CA SER A 387 12.01 -5.00 -7.92
C SER A 387 11.30 -3.83 -8.63
N ALA A 388 11.99 -2.71 -8.86
CA ALA A 388 11.46 -1.57 -9.59
C ALA A 388 11.11 -1.91 -11.05
N LEU A 389 11.99 -2.65 -11.75
CA LEU A 389 11.72 -3.10 -13.12
C LEU A 389 10.44 -3.93 -13.20
N LEU A 390 10.25 -4.88 -12.29
CA LEU A 390 9.04 -5.70 -12.22
C LEU A 390 7.80 -4.86 -11.92
N ALA A 391 7.90 -3.92 -10.97
CA ALA A 391 6.81 -3.03 -10.61
C ALA A 391 6.40 -2.15 -11.82
N ILE A 392 7.36 -1.46 -12.47
CA ILE A 392 7.09 -0.60 -13.63
C ILE A 392 6.48 -1.41 -14.78
N SER A 393 7.09 -2.55 -15.12
CA SER A 393 6.61 -3.35 -16.24
C SER A 393 5.18 -3.81 -16.05
N ARG A 394 4.84 -4.32 -14.87
CA ARG A 394 3.53 -4.85 -14.54
C ARG A 394 2.47 -3.75 -14.42
N SER A 395 2.71 -2.78 -13.54
CA SER A 395 1.69 -1.82 -13.13
C SER A 395 1.53 -0.63 -14.09
N LEU A 396 2.54 -0.35 -14.92
CA LEU A 396 2.49 0.75 -15.86
C LEU A 396 2.58 0.27 -17.32
N ILE A 397 3.70 -0.33 -17.74
CA ILE A 397 3.95 -0.59 -19.15
C ILE A 397 2.92 -1.55 -19.74
N PHE A 398 2.78 -2.74 -19.17
CA PHE A 398 1.84 -3.74 -19.69
C PHE A 398 0.38 -3.29 -19.51
N MET A 399 0.07 -2.62 -18.38
CA MET A 399 -1.27 -2.11 -18.13
C MET A 399 -1.68 -1.05 -19.14
N VAL A 400 -0.82 -0.06 -19.41
CA VAL A 400 -1.08 1.00 -20.40
C VAL A 400 -1.27 0.42 -21.79
N ILE A 401 -0.37 -0.50 -22.21
CA ILE A 401 -0.49 -1.15 -23.51
C ILE A 401 -1.81 -1.92 -23.62
N CYS A 402 -2.17 -2.71 -22.61
CA CYS A 402 -3.42 -3.47 -22.62
C CYS A 402 -4.65 -2.57 -22.62
N LEU A 403 -4.65 -1.47 -21.85
CA LEU A 403 -5.75 -0.50 -21.81
C LEU A 403 -5.93 0.26 -23.10
N ILE A 404 -4.91 0.40 -23.93
CA ILE A 404 -5.04 1.03 -25.26
C ILE A 404 -5.49 -0.01 -26.31
N VAL A 405 -4.86 -1.19 -26.33
CA VAL A 405 -5.04 -2.16 -27.42
C VAL A 405 -6.32 -2.96 -27.29
N LEU A 406 -6.65 -3.48 -26.09
CA LEU A 406 -7.77 -4.40 -25.92
C LEU A 406 -9.14 -3.73 -26.10
N PRO A 407 -9.39 -2.53 -25.55
CA PRO A 407 -10.67 -1.85 -25.78
C PRO A 407 -10.92 -1.53 -27.26
N TYR A 408 -9.87 -1.22 -28.02
CA TYR A 408 -9.98 -1.00 -29.46
C TYR A 408 -10.44 -2.27 -30.20
N SER A 409 -10.02 -3.46 -29.74
CA SER A 409 -10.29 -4.72 -30.42
C SER A 409 -11.62 -5.37 -30.03
N ILE A 410 -11.98 -5.32 -28.74
CA ILE A 410 -13.12 -6.05 -28.15
C ILE A 410 -14.04 -5.17 -27.30
N GLY A 411 -13.94 -3.84 -27.45
CA GLY A 411 -14.82 -2.91 -26.74
C GLY A 411 -14.64 -2.88 -25.24
N ILE A 412 -15.72 -2.65 -24.50
CA ILE A 412 -15.68 -2.49 -23.04
C ILE A 412 -15.14 -3.72 -22.28
N ASP A 413 -15.34 -4.93 -22.83
CA ASP A 413 -14.78 -6.14 -22.24
C ASP A 413 -13.25 -6.14 -22.28
N GLY A 414 -12.66 -5.45 -23.26
CA GLY A 414 -11.22 -5.21 -23.35
C GLY A 414 -10.69 -4.40 -22.18
N VAL A 415 -11.50 -3.47 -21.65
CA VAL A 415 -11.11 -2.70 -20.44
C VAL A 415 -11.00 -3.62 -19.23
N TRP A 416 -11.98 -4.55 -19.08
CA TRP A 416 -11.98 -5.51 -17.96
C TRP A 416 -10.90 -6.58 -18.09
N LEU A 417 -10.54 -6.98 -19.31
CA LEU A 417 -9.48 -7.95 -19.59
C LEU A 417 -8.07 -7.35 -19.49
N ALA A 418 -7.94 -6.02 -19.61
CA ALA A 418 -6.64 -5.36 -19.58
C ALA A 418 -5.81 -5.70 -18.33
N PRO A 419 -6.33 -5.66 -17.09
CA PRO A 419 -5.60 -6.08 -15.91
C PRO A 419 -5.19 -7.57 -15.93
N VAL A 420 -6.05 -8.43 -16.48
CA VAL A 420 -5.78 -9.88 -16.54
C VAL A 420 -4.57 -10.16 -17.44
N ILE A 421 -4.58 -9.59 -18.64
CA ILE A 421 -3.50 -9.77 -19.62
C ILE A 421 -2.21 -9.06 -19.19
N ALA A 422 -2.31 -7.86 -18.63
CA ALA A 422 -1.17 -7.12 -18.10
C ALA A 422 -0.46 -7.88 -16.97
N GLU A 423 -1.23 -8.42 -16.01
CA GLU A 423 -0.69 -9.22 -14.91
C GLU A 423 -0.14 -10.56 -15.39
N LEU A 424 -0.71 -11.17 -16.42
CA LEU A 424 -0.17 -12.37 -17.06
C LEU A 424 1.21 -12.11 -17.67
N PHE A 425 1.37 -11.02 -18.45
CA PHE A 425 2.68 -10.65 -19.00
C PHE A 425 3.68 -10.32 -17.87
N GLY A 426 3.21 -9.63 -16.81
CA GLY A 426 3.99 -9.42 -15.60
C GLY A 426 4.45 -10.74 -14.96
N CYS A 427 3.57 -11.74 -14.89
CA CYS A 427 3.87 -13.06 -14.34
C CYS A 427 4.91 -13.81 -15.18
N ILE A 428 4.83 -13.76 -16.50
CA ILE A 428 5.84 -14.36 -17.40
C ILE A 428 7.21 -13.69 -17.17
N LEU A 429 7.26 -12.37 -17.08
CA LEU A 429 8.50 -11.63 -16.80
C LEU A 429 9.04 -11.97 -15.41
N SER A 430 8.17 -11.99 -14.40
CA SER A 430 8.52 -12.34 -13.01
C SER A 430 9.06 -13.75 -12.91
N TYR A 431 8.47 -14.72 -13.60
CA TYR A 431 8.92 -16.10 -13.67
C TYR A 431 10.30 -16.22 -14.33
N TYR A 432 10.50 -15.52 -15.46
CA TYR A 432 11.79 -15.49 -16.14
C TYR A 432 12.89 -14.93 -15.23
N ILE A 433 12.64 -13.80 -14.60
CA ILE A 433 13.60 -13.14 -13.71
C ILE A 433 13.86 -14.01 -12.46
N TYR A 434 12.82 -14.59 -11.86
CA TYR A 434 12.93 -15.49 -10.72
C TYR A 434 13.88 -16.65 -11.05
N ASN A 435 13.70 -17.32 -12.17
CA ASN A 435 14.56 -18.44 -12.57
C ASN A 435 15.99 -18.00 -12.91
N LYS A 436 16.16 -16.86 -13.59
CA LYS A 436 17.47 -16.31 -13.95
C LYS A 436 18.35 -16.03 -12.73
N PHE A 437 17.73 -15.49 -11.64
CA PHE A 437 18.45 -15.11 -10.43
C PHE A 437 18.49 -16.19 -9.35
N ARG A 438 17.86 -17.34 -9.59
CA ARG A 438 17.83 -18.46 -8.64
C ARG A 438 19.22 -18.89 -8.17
N TYR A 439 20.17 -18.98 -9.09
CA TYR A 439 21.55 -19.38 -8.76
C TYR A 439 22.35 -18.26 -8.08
N VAL A 440 22.01 -17.01 -8.34
CA VAL A 440 22.71 -15.86 -7.72
C VAL A 440 22.38 -15.75 -6.23
N TYR A 441 21.15 -16.01 -5.85
CA TYR A 441 20.66 -15.89 -4.47
C TYR A 441 20.50 -17.23 -3.77
N ASN A 442 20.73 -18.34 -4.47
CA ASN A 442 20.65 -19.72 -3.96
C ASN A 442 19.28 -20.05 -3.29
N TYR A 443 18.16 -19.65 -3.94
CA TYR A 443 16.81 -20.02 -3.51
C TYR A 443 16.13 -21.01 -4.47
#